data_2159f02d635705bd5c6a8c576909ed2b
#
_entry.id   2159f02d635705bd5c6a8c576909ed2b
#
_cell.length_a   1.000
_cell.length_b   1.000
_cell.length_c   1.000
_cell.angle_alpha   90.00
_cell.angle_beta   90.00
_cell.angle_gamma   90.00
#
_symmetry.space_group_name_H-M   'P 1'
#
loop_
_entity.id
_entity.type
_entity.pdbx_description
1 polymer ?
#
loop_
_entity_poly.entity_id
_entity_poly.type
_entity_poly.pdbx_seq_one_letter_code
_entity_poly.pdbx_strand_id
1 'polypeptide(L)'
;MKSKIIVALLIMNMVISASAQNQNQYGLVYRDAVSENVVGKVNIHPVSYEVGGIGVVANIYTPANYDSSKEYVAIVVAHPNGGVKEQVAGLYAQRLAELGYITIAADARYQGASGGEPRNTDRPANRIEDIHGMVDFISQYPGVDASRIGALGICGGGGYTLGAAQGDKRIKAVATLSMFNSGRVRRNGFQDSQINT
;
A
#
# COMPACT_ATOMS: atom_id res chain seq x y z
N MET A 1 -15.09 -41.56 -31.78
CA MET A 1 -14.88 -40.09 -31.84
C MET A 1 -15.72 -39.29 -30.84
N LYS A 2 -16.99 -39.61 -30.58
CA LYS A 2 -17.85 -38.84 -29.63
C LYS A 2 -17.33 -38.82 -28.15
N SER A 3 -16.70 -39.92 -27.67
CA SER A 3 -16.20 -40.01 -26.27
C SER A 3 -14.98 -39.11 -26.03
N LYS A 4 -14.07 -38.94 -26.98
CA LYS A 4 -12.88 -38.06 -26.87
C LYS A 4 -13.23 -36.57 -26.83
N ILE A 5 -14.29 -36.18 -27.53
CA ILE A 5 -14.77 -34.79 -27.53
C ILE A 5 -15.41 -34.41 -26.21
N ILE A 6 -16.16 -35.32 -25.58
CA ILE A 6 -16.79 -35.09 -24.25
C ILE A 6 -15.74 -34.92 -23.17
N VAL A 7 -14.67 -35.74 -23.20
CA VAL A 7 -13.55 -35.61 -22.23
C VAL A 7 -12.80 -34.30 -22.40
N ALA A 8 -12.55 -33.87 -23.64
CA ALA A 8 -11.88 -32.59 -23.93
C ALA A 8 -12.73 -31.39 -23.48
N LEU A 9 -14.06 -31.41 -23.68
CA LEU A 9 -14.95 -30.37 -23.18
C LEU A 9 -15.03 -30.33 -21.64
N LEU A 10 -15.01 -31.48 -20.97
CA LEU A 10 -14.98 -31.56 -19.52
C LEU A 10 -13.67 -31.01 -18.92
N ILE A 11 -12.54 -31.32 -19.56
CA ILE A 11 -11.22 -30.79 -19.14
C ILE A 11 -11.16 -29.28 -19.39
N MET A 12 -11.67 -28.81 -20.52
CA MET A 12 -11.71 -27.38 -20.84
C MET A 12 -12.61 -26.60 -19.88
N ASN A 13 -13.75 -27.14 -19.46
CA ASN A 13 -14.59 -26.53 -18.44
C ASN A 13 -13.93 -26.55 -17.03
N MET A 14 -13.18 -27.61 -16.67
CA MET A 14 -12.41 -27.63 -15.43
C MET A 14 -11.28 -26.62 -15.42
N VAL A 15 -10.58 -26.42 -16.54
CA VAL A 15 -9.52 -25.41 -16.65
C VAL A 15 -10.10 -24.00 -16.60
N ILE A 16 -11.24 -23.75 -17.23
CA ILE A 16 -11.93 -22.44 -17.17
C ILE A 16 -12.46 -22.19 -15.75
N SER A 17 -12.97 -23.21 -15.05
CA SER A 17 -13.39 -23.09 -13.65
C SER A 17 -12.21 -22.89 -12.70
N ALA A 18 -11.03 -23.45 -12.99
CA ALA A 18 -9.82 -23.24 -12.19
C ALA A 18 -9.20 -21.85 -12.38
N SER A 19 -9.36 -21.26 -13.57
CA SER A 19 -8.91 -19.89 -13.84
C SER A 19 -9.88 -18.80 -13.36
N ALA A 20 -11.11 -19.14 -13.01
CA ALA A 20 -12.09 -18.27 -12.33
C ALA A 20 -11.90 -18.23 -10.81
N GLN A 21 -10.86 -18.89 -10.25
CA GLN A 21 -10.58 -18.89 -8.82
C GLN A 21 -10.09 -17.55 -8.35
N ASN A 22 -11.00 -16.83 -7.70
CA ASN A 22 -10.75 -15.79 -6.70
C ASN A 22 -9.84 -14.63 -7.14
N GLN A 23 -10.35 -13.78 -8.01
CA GLN A 23 -9.92 -12.38 -7.91
C GLN A 23 -10.42 -11.87 -6.55
N ASN A 24 -9.49 -11.53 -5.68
CA ASN A 24 -9.79 -10.86 -4.43
C ASN A 24 -10.60 -9.59 -4.72
N GLN A 25 -11.76 -9.40 -4.06
CA GLN A 25 -12.66 -8.27 -4.35
C GLN A 25 -12.02 -6.89 -4.13
N TYR A 26 -10.92 -6.84 -3.37
CA TYR A 26 -10.13 -5.63 -3.13
C TYR A 26 -8.90 -5.52 -4.05
N GLY A 27 -8.74 -6.46 -5.00
CA GLY A 27 -7.61 -6.50 -5.92
C GLY A 27 -6.27 -6.92 -5.29
N LEU A 28 -6.27 -7.39 -4.03
CA LEU A 28 -5.06 -7.76 -3.29
C LEU A 28 -4.42 -9.01 -3.89
N VAL A 29 -3.10 -8.97 -4.11
CA VAL A 29 -2.36 -10.01 -4.85
C VAL A 29 -1.32 -10.75 -4.00
N TYR A 30 -1.41 -10.69 -2.69
CA TYR A 30 -0.51 -11.39 -1.77
C TYR A 30 -1.22 -12.54 -1.05
N ARG A 31 -0.42 -13.45 -0.49
CA ARG A 31 -0.95 -14.62 0.24
C ARG A 31 -1.69 -14.18 1.51
N ASP A 32 -2.78 -14.86 1.82
CA ASP A 32 -3.62 -14.63 3.00
C ASP A 32 -4.17 -13.19 3.06
N ALA A 33 -4.37 -12.59 1.88
CA ALA A 33 -5.00 -11.27 1.78
C ALA A 33 -6.46 -11.33 2.24
N VAL A 34 -6.90 -10.26 2.93
CA VAL A 34 -8.31 -10.09 3.29
C VAL A 34 -9.17 -10.19 2.03
N SER A 35 -10.09 -11.14 2.00
CA SER A 35 -11.03 -11.33 0.88
C SER A 35 -12.43 -10.79 1.17
N GLU A 36 -12.78 -10.64 2.45
CA GLU A 36 -14.05 -10.10 2.94
C GLU A 36 -13.87 -9.53 4.34
N ASN A 37 -14.74 -8.60 4.72
CA ASN A 37 -14.77 -8.07 6.07
C ASN A 37 -15.57 -8.98 6.98
N VAL A 38 -14.96 -9.39 8.10
CA VAL A 38 -15.54 -10.33 9.06
C VAL A 38 -15.38 -9.77 10.47
N VAL A 39 -16.45 -9.81 11.26
CA VAL A 39 -16.40 -9.43 12.67
C VAL A 39 -15.34 -10.24 13.41
N GLY A 40 -14.52 -9.58 14.21
CA GLY A 40 -13.46 -10.22 14.98
C GLY A 40 -12.17 -10.49 14.23
N LYS A 41 -12.08 -10.08 12.96
CA LYS A 41 -10.86 -10.18 12.14
C LYS A 41 -10.39 -8.81 11.68
N VAL A 42 -9.20 -8.76 11.06
CA VAL A 42 -8.74 -7.58 10.34
C VAL A 42 -9.70 -7.30 9.20
N ASN A 43 -10.12 -6.05 9.09
CA ASN A 43 -11.01 -5.58 8.04
C ASN A 43 -10.32 -4.53 7.17
N ILE A 44 -10.76 -4.42 5.91
CA ILE A 44 -10.24 -3.48 4.93
C ILE A 44 -11.34 -2.50 4.53
N HIS A 45 -10.97 -1.21 4.44
CA HIS A 45 -11.88 -0.11 4.10
C HIS A 45 -11.26 0.70 2.96
N PRO A 46 -11.70 0.49 1.69
CA PRO A 46 -11.28 1.34 0.59
C PRO A 46 -11.77 2.77 0.82
N VAL A 47 -10.87 3.73 0.62
CA VAL A 47 -11.12 5.16 0.82
C VAL A 47 -10.49 5.98 -0.30
N SER A 48 -10.95 7.23 -0.45
CA SER A 48 -10.32 8.21 -1.33
C SER A 48 -10.27 9.58 -0.65
N TYR A 49 -9.23 10.34 -0.96
CA TYR A 49 -9.01 11.70 -0.49
C TYR A 49 -8.21 12.47 -1.53
N GLU A 50 -7.96 13.74 -1.31
CA GLU A 50 -7.21 14.58 -2.26
C GLU A 50 -5.85 15.00 -1.68
N VAL A 51 -4.84 15.06 -2.56
CA VAL A 51 -3.53 15.64 -2.27
C VAL A 51 -3.17 16.60 -3.42
N GLY A 52 -3.07 17.87 -3.11
CA GLY A 52 -2.78 18.90 -4.12
C GLY A 52 -3.79 18.94 -5.28
N GLY A 53 -5.08 18.71 -5.01
CA GLY A 53 -6.15 18.69 -6.00
C GLY A 53 -6.19 17.43 -6.87
N ILE A 54 -5.43 16.39 -6.53
CA ILE A 54 -5.43 15.09 -7.23
C ILE A 54 -6.01 14.02 -6.31
N GLY A 55 -7.01 13.28 -6.79
CA GLY A 55 -7.62 12.18 -6.05
C GLY A 55 -6.63 11.04 -5.78
N VAL A 56 -6.54 10.63 -4.53
CA VAL A 56 -5.71 9.50 -4.05
C VAL A 56 -6.64 8.40 -3.58
N VAL A 57 -6.34 7.16 -3.98
CA VAL A 57 -7.09 5.97 -3.59
C VAL A 57 -6.24 5.14 -2.63
N ALA A 58 -6.83 4.74 -1.51
CA ALA A 58 -6.14 4.01 -0.46
C ALA A 58 -7.00 2.90 0.15
N ASN A 59 -6.36 2.00 0.86
CA ASN A 59 -6.99 1.02 1.73
C ASN A 59 -6.57 1.28 3.18
N ILE A 60 -7.56 1.42 4.08
CA ILE A 60 -7.33 1.38 5.52
C ILE A 60 -7.56 -0.05 5.98
N TYR A 61 -6.72 -0.52 6.89
CA TYR A 61 -6.89 -1.79 7.58
C TYR A 61 -7.12 -1.52 9.07
N THR A 62 -8.19 -2.06 9.61
CA THR A 62 -8.51 -1.99 11.03
C THR A 62 -8.20 -3.33 11.69
N PRO A 63 -7.70 -3.33 12.96
CA PRO A 63 -7.36 -4.55 13.66
C PRO A 63 -8.60 -5.41 13.97
N ALA A 64 -8.37 -6.66 14.35
CA ALA A 64 -9.41 -7.53 14.86
C ALA A 64 -10.11 -6.87 16.06
N ASN A 65 -11.44 -6.97 16.12
CA ASN A 65 -12.25 -6.36 17.18
C ASN A 65 -12.07 -4.82 17.29
N TYR A 66 -11.83 -4.17 16.15
CA TYR A 66 -11.75 -2.71 16.10
C TYR A 66 -13.00 -2.06 16.71
N ASP A 67 -12.77 -1.09 17.56
CA ASP A 67 -13.79 -0.31 18.26
C ASP A 67 -13.39 1.18 18.19
N SER A 68 -14.16 1.97 17.46
CA SER A 68 -13.86 3.37 17.20
C SER A 68 -13.88 4.27 18.47
N SER A 69 -14.35 3.75 19.61
CA SER A 69 -14.30 4.43 20.90
C SER A 69 -12.95 4.26 21.63
N LYS A 70 -12.08 3.37 21.13
CA LYS A 70 -10.73 3.14 21.66
C LYS A 70 -9.68 3.90 20.83
N GLU A 71 -8.50 4.08 21.43
CA GLU A 71 -7.38 4.73 20.78
C GLU A 71 -6.36 3.71 20.26
N TYR A 72 -5.99 3.86 18.99
CA TYR A 72 -5.03 3.00 18.29
C TYR A 72 -3.86 3.82 17.76
N VAL A 73 -2.68 3.24 17.81
CA VAL A 73 -1.53 3.72 17.03
C VAL A 73 -1.81 3.52 15.56
N ALA A 74 -1.51 4.51 14.73
CA ALA A 74 -1.66 4.39 13.28
C ALA A 74 -0.30 4.29 12.57
N ILE A 75 -0.27 3.58 11.43
CA ILE A 75 0.93 3.44 10.60
C ILE A 75 0.55 3.68 9.14
N VAL A 76 1.22 4.65 8.50
CA VAL A 76 1.15 4.86 7.05
C VAL A 76 2.18 3.98 6.36
N VAL A 77 1.81 3.31 5.26
CA VAL A 77 2.66 2.37 4.55
C VAL A 77 2.87 2.83 3.10
N ALA A 78 4.10 3.24 2.79
CA ALA A 78 4.49 3.73 1.46
C ALA A 78 5.06 2.60 0.60
N HIS A 79 4.47 2.41 -0.59
CA HIS A 79 4.84 1.36 -1.55
C HIS A 79 6.17 1.64 -2.27
N PRO A 80 6.83 0.61 -2.84
CA PRO A 80 8.00 0.75 -3.72
C PRO A 80 7.74 1.65 -4.93
N ASN A 81 8.82 2.10 -5.60
CA ASN A 81 8.70 2.78 -6.90
C ASN A 81 7.95 1.87 -7.88
N GLY A 82 6.90 2.41 -8.52
CA GLY A 82 6.05 1.66 -9.44
C GLY A 82 5.15 0.61 -8.80
N GLY A 83 5.13 0.51 -7.46
CA GLY A 83 4.19 -0.36 -6.73
C GLY A 83 2.80 0.27 -6.59
N VAL A 84 1.87 -0.52 -6.07
CA VAL A 84 0.50 -0.11 -5.75
C VAL A 84 0.07 -0.69 -4.40
N LYS A 85 -0.99 -0.13 -3.83
CA LYS A 85 -1.54 -0.50 -2.52
C LYS A 85 -1.97 -1.97 -2.41
N GLU A 86 -2.31 -2.61 -3.52
CA GLU A 86 -2.75 -4.00 -3.56
C GLU A 86 -1.60 -5.02 -3.44
N GLN A 87 -0.35 -4.55 -3.50
CA GLN A 87 0.86 -5.37 -3.48
C GLN A 87 1.51 -5.38 -2.09
N VAL A 88 2.83 -5.27 -2.05
CA VAL A 88 3.62 -5.39 -0.82
C VAL A 88 3.23 -4.34 0.25
N ALA A 89 2.79 -3.14 -0.14
CA ALA A 89 2.33 -2.15 0.84
C ALA A 89 1.07 -2.62 1.57
N GLY A 90 0.09 -3.16 0.85
CA GLY A 90 -1.11 -3.76 1.43
C GLY A 90 -0.78 -4.97 2.31
N LEU A 91 0.17 -5.83 1.89
CA LEU A 91 0.64 -6.94 2.70
C LEU A 91 1.12 -6.47 4.08
N TYR A 92 2.04 -5.49 4.11
CA TYR A 92 2.57 -4.99 5.39
C TYR A 92 1.51 -4.22 6.17
N ALA A 93 0.63 -3.45 5.51
CA ALA A 93 -0.48 -2.78 6.16
C ALA A 93 -1.40 -3.79 6.86
N GLN A 94 -1.77 -4.88 6.20
CA GLN A 94 -2.56 -5.96 6.80
C GLN A 94 -1.82 -6.62 7.97
N ARG A 95 -0.54 -6.99 7.81
CA ARG A 95 0.23 -7.64 8.89
C ARG A 95 0.38 -6.76 10.13
N LEU A 96 0.53 -5.45 9.94
CA LEU A 96 0.55 -4.50 11.06
C LEU A 96 -0.85 -4.37 11.70
N ALA A 97 -1.93 -4.41 10.92
CA ALA A 97 -3.28 -4.43 11.48
C ALA A 97 -3.56 -5.71 12.29
N GLU A 98 -3.01 -6.86 11.89
CA GLU A 98 -3.05 -8.11 12.68
C GLU A 98 -2.36 -7.96 14.04
N LEU A 99 -1.40 -7.03 14.17
CA LEU A 99 -0.71 -6.69 15.42
C LEU A 99 -1.42 -5.61 16.25
N GLY A 100 -2.59 -5.14 15.80
CA GLY A 100 -3.42 -4.20 16.57
C GLY A 100 -3.29 -2.73 16.15
N TYR A 101 -2.59 -2.40 15.05
CA TYR A 101 -2.50 -1.05 14.52
C TYR A 101 -3.66 -0.74 13.56
N ILE A 102 -4.02 0.54 13.44
CA ILE A 102 -4.77 1.01 12.27
C ILE A 102 -3.74 1.40 11.21
N THR A 103 -3.90 0.91 9.99
CA THR A 103 -2.92 1.17 8.93
C THR A 103 -3.56 1.68 7.66
N ILE A 104 -2.81 2.43 6.86
CA ILE A 104 -3.22 2.90 5.55
C ILE A 104 -2.13 2.61 4.52
N ALA A 105 -2.51 2.06 3.37
CA ALA A 105 -1.68 1.97 2.18
C ALA A 105 -2.40 2.64 1.01
N ALA A 106 -1.76 3.61 0.37
CA ALA A 106 -2.32 4.37 -0.74
C ALA A 106 -1.53 4.12 -2.03
N ASP A 107 -2.21 4.23 -3.16
CA ASP A 107 -1.53 4.47 -4.43
C ASP A 107 -1.01 5.90 -4.45
N ALA A 108 0.25 6.12 -4.75
CA ALA A 108 0.78 7.46 -4.94
C ALA A 108 0.07 8.14 -6.12
N ARG A 109 -0.02 9.47 -6.09
CA ARG A 109 -0.50 10.24 -7.25
C ARG A 109 0.24 9.82 -8.51
N TYR A 110 -0.43 9.79 -9.62
CA TYR A 110 0.04 9.34 -10.94
C TYR A 110 0.22 7.82 -11.09
N GLN A 111 -0.09 7.03 -10.05
CA GLN A 111 0.11 5.57 -10.05
C GLN A 111 -1.18 4.84 -9.63
N GLY A 112 -1.27 3.55 -10.00
CA GLY A 112 -2.39 2.69 -9.62
C GLY A 112 -3.76 3.28 -9.96
N ALA A 113 -4.67 3.28 -9.00
CA ALA A 113 -6.01 3.84 -9.11
C ALA A 113 -6.09 5.35 -8.75
N SER A 114 -5.00 5.94 -8.22
CA SER A 114 -4.93 7.37 -7.96
C SER A 114 -4.84 8.19 -9.25
N GLY A 115 -5.31 9.42 -9.20
CA GLY A 115 -5.32 10.35 -10.33
C GLY A 115 -3.95 10.93 -10.68
N GLY A 116 -3.96 11.87 -11.65
CA GLY A 116 -2.81 12.65 -12.11
C GLY A 116 -2.24 12.18 -13.43
N GLU A 117 -1.79 13.15 -14.23
CA GLU A 117 -1.11 12.96 -15.52
C GLU A 117 0.21 13.74 -15.55
N PRO A 118 1.24 13.28 -16.29
CA PRO A 118 1.31 11.99 -16.98
C PRO A 118 1.41 10.81 -16.01
N ARG A 119 0.84 9.66 -16.38
CA ARG A 119 0.86 8.46 -15.53
C ARG A 119 2.29 7.96 -15.26
N ASN A 120 2.43 7.21 -14.17
CA ASN A 120 3.69 6.61 -13.72
C ASN A 120 4.81 7.63 -13.42
N THR A 121 4.43 8.87 -13.12
CA THR A 121 5.37 9.88 -12.63
C THR A 121 5.82 9.52 -11.20
N ASP A 122 7.13 9.48 -10.97
CA ASP A 122 7.73 9.19 -9.67
C ASP A 122 8.73 10.31 -9.30
N ARG A 123 8.20 11.41 -8.78
CA ARG A 123 8.98 12.56 -8.29
C ARG A 123 9.07 12.51 -6.77
N PRO A 124 10.27 12.67 -6.17
CA PRO A 124 10.43 12.63 -4.71
C PRO A 124 9.50 13.58 -3.95
N ALA A 125 9.34 14.82 -4.42
CA ALA A 125 8.45 15.81 -3.79
C ALA A 125 7.00 15.31 -3.75
N ASN A 126 6.47 14.80 -4.87
CA ASN A 126 5.10 14.26 -4.92
C ASN A 126 4.93 13.09 -3.94
N ARG A 127 5.90 12.18 -3.89
CA ARG A 127 5.86 11.00 -3.02
C ARG A 127 5.90 11.37 -1.53
N ILE A 128 6.66 12.42 -1.17
CA ILE A 128 6.70 12.97 0.18
C ILE A 128 5.34 13.58 0.55
N GLU A 129 4.76 14.37 -0.35
CA GLU A 129 3.42 14.95 -0.15
C GLU A 129 2.33 13.87 -0.06
N ASP A 130 2.42 12.78 -0.85
CA ASP A 130 1.48 11.65 -0.76
C ASP A 130 1.54 10.97 0.62
N ILE A 131 2.75 10.86 1.21
CA ILE A 131 2.92 10.32 2.56
C ILE A 131 2.32 11.29 3.60
N HIS A 132 2.54 12.60 3.47
CA HIS A 132 1.88 13.59 4.32
C HIS A 132 0.36 13.52 4.17
N GLY A 133 -0.17 13.35 2.96
CA GLY A 133 -1.60 13.16 2.71
C GLY A 133 -2.16 11.90 3.39
N MET A 134 -1.42 10.79 3.44
CA MET A 134 -1.81 9.63 4.25
C MET A 134 -1.86 9.96 5.74
N VAL A 135 -0.88 10.73 6.25
CA VAL A 135 -0.87 11.19 7.65
C VAL A 135 -2.05 12.12 7.94
N ASP A 136 -2.34 13.06 7.05
CA ASP A 136 -3.48 13.97 7.17
C ASP A 136 -4.80 13.19 7.26
N PHE A 137 -4.98 12.22 6.38
CA PHE A 137 -6.21 11.43 6.35
C PHE A 137 -6.35 10.51 7.55
N ILE A 138 -5.29 9.71 7.87
CA ILE A 138 -5.36 8.71 8.93
C ILE A 138 -5.47 9.34 10.32
N SER A 139 -4.91 10.54 10.52
CA SER A 139 -5.00 11.26 11.81
C SER A 139 -6.43 11.64 12.20
N GLN A 140 -7.35 11.67 11.24
CA GLN A 140 -8.77 11.98 11.46
C GLN A 140 -9.65 10.72 11.44
N TYR A 141 -9.05 9.55 11.21
CA TYR A 141 -9.82 8.31 11.15
C TYR A 141 -10.29 7.90 12.54
N PRO A 142 -11.56 7.46 12.71
CA PRO A 142 -12.10 7.11 14.02
C PRO A 142 -11.22 6.13 14.78
N GLY A 143 -10.98 6.39 16.05
CA GLY A 143 -10.13 5.57 16.92
C GLY A 143 -8.62 5.76 16.73
N VAL A 144 -8.15 6.62 15.84
CA VAL A 144 -6.72 6.91 15.72
C VAL A 144 -6.27 7.93 16.76
N ASP A 145 -5.21 7.59 17.52
CA ASP A 145 -4.46 8.55 18.32
C ASP A 145 -3.49 9.32 17.41
N ALA A 146 -3.88 10.54 17.03
CA ALA A 146 -3.09 11.41 16.17
C ALA A 146 -1.71 11.79 16.75
N SER A 147 -1.48 11.58 18.04
CA SER A 147 -0.18 11.79 18.68
C SER A 147 0.78 10.60 18.49
N ARG A 148 0.30 9.46 18.00
CA ARG A 148 1.04 8.20 17.84
C ARG A 148 0.93 7.65 16.42
N ILE A 149 1.48 8.36 15.45
CA ILE A 149 1.52 7.94 14.05
C ILE A 149 2.95 7.50 13.68
N GLY A 150 3.07 6.31 13.13
CA GLY A 150 4.31 5.79 12.54
C GLY A 150 4.24 5.74 11.02
N ALA A 151 5.40 5.58 10.39
CA ALA A 151 5.49 5.42 8.95
C ALA A 151 6.42 4.25 8.58
N LEU A 152 5.98 3.41 7.66
CA LEU A 152 6.76 2.33 7.07
C LEU A 152 6.94 2.60 5.58
N GLY A 153 8.18 2.66 5.12
CA GLY A 153 8.49 2.79 3.70
C GLY A 153 9.22 1.57 3.14
N ILE A 154 8.84 1.13 1.95
CA ILE A 154 9.37 -0.08 1.33
C ILE A 154 10.14 0.30 0.06
N CYS A 155 11.38 -0.17 -0.07
CA CYS A 155 12.27 0.09 -1.22
C CYS A 155 12.44 1.60 -1.46
N GLY A 156 12.11 2.12 -2.64
CA GLY A 156 12.10 3.57 -2.91
C GLY A 156 11.15 4.35 -2.00
N GLY A 157 10.02 3.75 -1.60
CA GLY A 157 9.12 4.31 -0.59
C GLY A 157 9.81 4.60 0.74
N GLY A 158 10.82 3.81 1.10
CA GLY A 158 11.61 4.03 2.32
C GLY A 158 12.35 5.38 2.32
N GLY A 159 13.00 5.72 1.22
CA GLY A 159 13.68 7.01 1.08
C GLY A 159 12.72 8.20 1.17
N TYR A 160 11.54 8.09 0.54
CA TYR A 160 10.51 9.12 0.60
C TYR A 160 9.88 9.24 1.98
N THR A 161 9.70 8.12 2.68
CA THR A 161 9.19 8.10 4.06
C THR A 161 10.14 8.78 5.04
N LEU A 162 11.45 8.57 4.91
CA LEU A 162 12.44 9.33 5.68
C LEU A 162 12.37 10.83 5.38
N GLY A 163 12.23 11.21 4.09
CA GLY A 163 12.05 12.59 3.70
C GLY A 163 10.77 13.22 4.29
N ALA A 164 9.67 12.49 4.28
CA ALA A 164 8.41 12.94 4.87
C ALA A 164 8.53 13.16 6.40
N ALA A 165 9.16 12.23 7.12
CA ALA A 165 9.34 12.32 8.56
C ALA A 165 10.24 13.50 9.00
N GLN A 166 11.12 13.97 8.14
CA GLN A 166 11.92 15.17 8.43
C GLN A 166 11.07 16.45 8.44
N GLY A 167 10.01 16.50 7.64
CA GLY A 167 9.12 17.64 7.52
C GLY A 167 7.86 17.59 8.38
N ASP A 168 7.43 16.41 8.81
CA ASP A 168 6.17 16.23 9.55
C ASP A 168 6.40 15.63 10.95
N LYS A 169 6.27 16.48 11.96
CA LYS A 169 6.46 16.09 13.38
C LYS A 169 5.38 15.16 13.93
N ARG A 170 4.30 14.92 13.20
CA ARG A 170 3.26 13.95 13.57
C ARG A 170 3.76 12.52 13.39
N ILE A 171 4.72 12.29 12.50
CA ILE A 171 5.38 10.99 12.33
C ILE A 171 6.37 10.79 13.49
N LYS A 172 6.01 9.90 14.44
CA LYS A 172 6.80 9.66 15.67
C LYS A 172 7.81 8.54 15.53
N ALA A 173 7.60 7.64 14.58
CA ALA A 173 8.49 6.51 14.33
C ALA A 173 8.56 6.23 12.83
N VAL A 174 9.73 5.86 12.34
CA VAL A 174 9.95 5.49 10.94
C VAL A 174 10.64 4.15 10.87
N ALA A 175 10.12 3.26 10.04
CA ALA A 175 10.80 2.04 9.64
C ALA A 175 10.96 2.01 8.12
N THR A 176 12.04 1.42 7.65
CA THR A 176 12.29 1.24 6.21
C THR A 176 12.71 -0.20 5.91
N LEU A 177 12.18 -0.74 4.83
CA LEU A 177 12.51 -2.09 4.35
C LEU A 177 13.22 -1.99 3.00
N SER A 178 14.41 -2.59 2.91
CA SER A 178 15.20 -2.64 1.67
C SER A 178 15.35 -1.27 1.00
N MET A 179 15.50 -0.23 1.80
CA MET A 179 15.62 1.15 1.32
C MET A 179 16.95 1.38 0.59
N PHE A 180 16.93 2.21 -0.42
CA PHE A 180 18.13 2.74 -1.05
C PHE A 180 17.97 4.25 -1.36
N ASN A 181 19.10 4.93 -1.51
CA ASN A 181 19.11 6.33 -1.90
C ASN A 181 18.92 6.46 -3.42
N SER A 182 17.66 6.59 -3.85
CA SER A 182 17.32 6.68 -5.27
C SER A 182 17.99 7.87 -5.98
N GLY A 183 18.19 8.99 -5.30
CA GLY A 183 18.90 10.14 -5.83
C GLY A 183 20.38 9.85 -6.10
N ARG A 184 21.08 9.18 -5.18
CA ARG A 184 22.47 8.75 -5.37
C ARG A 184 22.60 7.76 -6.52
N VAL A 185 21.73 6.73 -6.55
CA VAL A 185 21.73 5.72 -7.63
C VAL A 185 21.49 6.37 -9.00
N ARG A 186 20.56 7.32 -9.09
CA ARG A 186 20.30 8.02 -10.36
C ARG A 186 21.43 8.93 -10.82
N ARG A 187 22.19 9.52 -9.90
CA ARG A 187 23.35 10.38 -10.24
C ARG A 187 24.62 9.59 -10.50
N ASN A 188 24.86 8.55 -9.72
CA ASN A 188 26.16 7.91 -9.63
C ASN A 188 26.17 6.48 -10.17
N GLY A 189 25.01 5.94 -10.56
CA GLY A 189 24.84 4.53 -10.86
C GLY A 189 24.75 3.68 -9.58
N PHE A 190 24.38 2.41 -9.76
CA PHE A 190 24.34 1.47 -8.65
C PHE A 190 25.76 1.25 -8.10
N GLN A 191 25.91 1.37 -6.77
CA GLN A 191 27.20 1.31 -6.08
C GLN A 191 28.24 2.32 -6.59
N ASP A 192 27.75 3.50 -7.01
CA ASP A 192 28.57 4.58 -7.55
C ASP A 192 29.39 4.20 -8.80
N SER A 193 28.88 3.23 -9.57
CA SER A 193 29.58 2.67 -10.75
C SER A 193 29.88 3.68 -11.87
N GLN A 194 29.22 4.84 -11.88
CA GLN A 194 29.40 5.89 -12.88
C GLN A 194 30.37 7.01 -12.44
N ILE A 195 30.86 7.00 -11.20
CA ILE A 195 31.81 8.00 -10.73
C ILE A 195 33.26 7.53 -10.89
N ASN A 196 33.50 6.24 -11.01
CA ASN A 196 34.85 5.64 -11.06
C ASN A 196 35.29 5.35 -12.50
N THR A 197 34.68 6.00 -13.48
CA THR A 197 35.09 6.02 -14.90
C THR A 197 35.54 7.40 -15.28
#